data_15416eca28472bda21f434eaceeb2e55
#
_entry.id   15416eca28472bda21f434eaceeb2e55
#
_cell.length_a   1.000
_cell.length_b   1.000
_cell.length_c   1.000
_cell.angle_alpha   90.00
_cell.angle_beta   90.00
_cell.angle_gamma   90.00
#
_symmetry.space_group_name_H-M   'P 1'
#
loop_
_entity.id
_entity.type
_entity.pdbx_description
1 polymer ?
#
loop_
_entity_poly.entity_id
_entity_poly.type
_entity_poly.pdbx_seq_one_letter_code
_entity_poly.pdbx_strand_id
1 'polypeptide(L)'
;MTNHNGYLPHFKHFRYTCDRHVKKPYEILHNPRPLPLSEDLTKALEYLLWYVPNINSFQSRSNVLITELLYEDFSFRMISETLTLHDEDILFLDYIDDDIVDYYMESICTNCQKVILTLGEEETKVSSLVRHMRNAIAHGYFTVVDDRIIAFDVKHYPKKEKSYGCTAVIKLDPINLVRALRLLGEELTHEKLAQVAFTRCGYEILKTDEESQDLPFDFLMQKKGRVYAVEIKKIDFEGVAEPQHLDDILANFPADVDETKVLLMDSAVLDRRAKAALREHHIFLLDRDNLRSLMSGDDILERIRKHMNAE
;
A
#
# COMPACT_ATOMS: atom_id res chain seq x y z
N MET A 1 -9.23 30.59 -22.70
CA MET A 1 -8.01 29.88 -23.16
C MET A 1 -6.84 30.73 -22.73
N THR A 2 -6.30 30.51 -21.57
CA THR A 2 -5.10 31.22 -21.08
C THR A 2 -3.93 30.30 -21.38
N ASN A 3 -3.06 30.73 -22.30
CA ASN A 3 -1.75 30.15 -22.52
C ASN A 3 -0.95 30.25 -21.22
N HIS A 4 -1.03 29.25 -20.37
CA HIS A 4 0.05 28.96 -19.45
C HIS A 4 1.14 28.30 -20.28
N ASN A 5 2.22 28.99 -20.52
CA ASN A 5 3.45 28.42 -21.05
C ASN A 5 3.88 27.34 -20.09
N GLY A 6 3.50 26.11 -20.41
CA GLY A 6 3.51 24.98 -19.50
C GLY A 6 4.92 24.59 -19.09
N TYR A 7 5.36 25.12 -17.99
CA TYR A 7 6.48 24.56 -17.26
C TYR A 7 5.91 23.66 -16.18
N LEU A 8 5.83 22.37 -16.49
CA LEU A 8 5.44 21.38 -15.49
C LEU A 8 6.45 21.36 -14.35
N PRO A 9 6.01 21.27 -13.10
CA PRO A 9 6.90 21.12 -11.96
C PRO A 9 7.84 19.93 -12.15
N HIS A 10 9.11 20.11 -11.78
CA HIS A 10 10.10 19.04 -11.89
C HIS A 10 10.21 18.27 -10.58
N PHE A 11 9.96 16.95 -10.64
CA PHE A 11 10.12 16.04 -9.51
C PHE A 11 11.26 15.07 -9.78
N LYS A 12 12.11 14.83 -8.80
CA LYS A 12 13.37 14.09 -8.93
C LYS A 12 13.21 12.69 -9.51
N HIS A 13 12.09 12.03 -9.24
CA HIS A 13 11.87 10.63 -9.63
C HIS A 13 10.66 10.43 -10.55
N PHE A 14 9.89 11.47 -10.83
CA PHE A 14 8.68 11.35 -11.64
C PHE A 14 8.88 11.81 -13.07
N ARG A 15 8.40 11.01 -14.02
CA ARG A 15 8.44 11.31 -15.46
C ARG A 15 7.05 11.48 -16.03
N TYR A 16 6.73 12.67 -16.55
CA TYR A 16 5.44 12.94 -17.22
C TYR A 16 5.29 12.17 -18.54
N THR A 17 6.40 11.85 -19.18
CA THR A 17 6.44 11.20 -20.51
C THR A 17 7.11 9.84 -20.43
N CYS A 18 6.84 8.98 -21.40
CA CYS A 18 7.54 7.72 -21.60
C CYS A 18 8.30 7.75 -22.93
N ASP A 19 9.15 6.76 -23.19
CA ASP A 19 10.00 6.71 -24.38
C ASP A 19 9.19 6.63 -25.70
N ARG A 20 7.95 6.12 -25.62
CA ARG A 20 6.99 6.06 -26.77
C ARG A 20 5.85 7.03 -26.58
N HIS A 21 6.13 8.24 -26.14
CA HIS A 21 5.13 9.23 -25.81
C HIS A 21 4.36 9.73 -27.04
N VAL A 22 3.06 9.47 -27.07
CA VAL A 22 2.14 9.94 -28.11
C VAL A 22 0.96 10.62 -27.43
N LYS A 23 0.82 11.93 -27.62
CA LYS A 23 -0.30 12.69 -27.06
C LYS A 23 -1.57 12.48 -27.89
N LYS A 24 -2.65 12.08 -27.22
CA LYS A 24 -4.00 12.03 -27.80
C LYS A 24 -4.89 13.02 -27.08
N PRO A 25 -5.49 13.99 -27.77
CA PRO A 25 -6.46 14.91 -27.18
C PRO A 25 -7.75 14.17 -26.83
N TYR A 26 -8.43 14.59 -25.81
CA TYR A 26 -9.71 14.06 -25.37
C TYR A 26 -10.51 15.11 -24.58
N GLU A 27 -11.77 14.87 -24.39
CA GLU A 27 -12.65 15.73 -23.58
C GLU A 27 -13.32 14.90 -22.48
N ILE A 28 -13.13 15.31 -21.22
CA ILE A 28 -13.70 14.61 -20.08
C ILE A 28 -15.13 15.12 -19.74
N LEU A 29 -15.39 16.41 -20.00
CA LEU A 29 -16.61 17.08 -19.57
C LEU A 29 -17.74 17.05 -20.58
N HIS A 30 -17.48 16.69 -21.80
CA HIS A 30 -18.44 16.77 -22.92
C HIS A 30 -18.68 15.42 -23.56
N ASN A 31 -18.58 14.34 -22.78
CA ASN A 31 -18.87 13.02 -23.29
C ASN A 31 -20.39 12.79 -23.26
N PRO A 32 -21.14 13.13 -24.35
CA PRO A 32 -22.61 13.10 -24.35
C PRO A 32 -23.16 11.67 -24.43
N ARG A 33 -22.31 10.67 -24.40
CA ARG A 33 -22.68 9.25 -24.56
C ARG A 33 -22.13 8.43 -23.41
N PRO A 34 -22.83 7.37 -23.01
CA PRO A 34 -22.25 6.36 -22.15
C PRO A 34 -20.91 5.89 -22.75
N LEU A 35 -19.87 5.84 -21.92
CA LEU A 35 -18.56 5.32 -22.35
C LEU A 35 -18.73 3.86 -22.79
N PRO A 36 -18.11 3.44 -23.91
CA PRO A 36 -18.03 2.04 -24.25
C PRO A 36 -17.10 1.38 -23.23
N LEU A 37 -17.70 0.77 -22.19
CA LEU A 37 -16.94 0.08 -21.15
C LEU A 37 -16.53 -1.30 -21.67
N SER A 38 -15.24 -1.61 -21.63
CA SER A 38 -14.75 -2.96 -21.81
C SER A 38 -15.22 -3.86 -20.65
N GLU A 39 -15.19 -5.16 -20.83
CA GLU A 39 -15.51 -6.11 -19.75
C GLU A 39 -14.59 -5.91 -18.54
N ASP A 40 -13.30 -5.68 -18.76
CA ASP A 40 -12.34 -5.44 -17.69
C ASP A 40 -12.63 -4.13 -16.94
N LEU A 41 -13.00 -3.06 -17.64
CA LEU A 41 -13.38 -1.82 -16.99
C LEU A 41 -14.66 -1.98 -16.19
N THR A 42 -15.65 -2.69 -16.70
CA THR A 42 -16.88 -2.99 -15.97
C THR A 42 -16.59 -3.76 -14.68
N LYS A 43 -15.74 -4.78 -14.75
CA LYS A 43 -15.28 -5.52 -13.57
C LYS A 43 -14.50 -4.64 -12.60
N ALA A 44 -13.62 -3.77 -13.09
CA ALA A 44 -12.89 -2.84 -12.24
C ALA A 44 -13.83 -1.91 -11.48
N LEU A 45 -14.85 -1.37 -12.13
CA LEU A 45 -15.87 -0.54 -11.49
C LEU A 45 -16.65 -1.31 -10.41
N GLU A 46 -17.03 -2.56 -10.69
CA GLU A 46 -17.67 -3.44 -9.72
C GLU A 46 -16.81 -3.64 -8.48
N TYR A 47 -15.55 -4.04 -8.63
CA TYR A 47 -14.62 -4.21 -7.51
C TYR A 47 -14.41 -2.92 -6.71
N LEU A 48 -14.32 -1.76 -7.38
CA LEU A 48 -14.18 -0.48 -6.70
C LEU A 48 -15.37 -0.14 -5.80
N LEU A 49 -16.58 -0.61 -6.11
CA LEU A 49 -17.74 -0.46 -5.23
C LEU A 49 -17.60 -1.26 -3.92
N TRP A 50 -16.90 -2.39 -3.95
CA TRP A 50 -16.71 -3.26 -2.78
C TRP A 50 -15.57 -2.77 -1.87
N TYR A 51 -14.48 -2.24 -2.43
CA TYR A 51 -13.24 -1.93 -1.71
C TYR A 51 -13.05 -0.44 -1.40
N VAL A 52 -14.13 0.29 -1.23
CA VAL A 52 -14.04 1.72 -0.92
C VAL A 52 -13.89 1.96 0.58
N PRO A 53 -12.74 2.49 1.02
CA PRO A 53 -12.43 2.67 2.45
C PRO A 53 -13.43 3.57 3.19
N ASN A 54 -13.90 4.64 2.55
CA ASN A 54 -14.73 5.65 3.19
C ASN A 54 -16.24 5.35 3.21
N ILE A 55 -16.68 4.25 2.64
CA ILE A 55 -18.09 3.80 2.75
C ILE A 55 -18.16 2.63 3.71
N ASN A 56 -17.66 2.72 4.90
CA ASN A 56 -17.88 1.73 5.96
C ASN A 56 -18.21 0.30 5.46
N SER A 57 -17.68 -0.08 4.29
CA SER A 57 -17.89 -1.41 3.77
C SER A 57 -17.14 -2.39 4.66
N PHE A 58 -17.80 -3.46 5.01
CA PHE A 58 -17.21 -4.51 5.84
C PHE A 58 -15.90 -5.02 5.21
N GLN A 59 -15.88 -5.18 3.89
CA GLN A 59 -14.75 -5.69 3.12
C GLN A 59 -13.53 -4.76 3.17
N SER A 60 -13.72 -3.44 3.10
CA SER A 60 -12.58 -2.51 3.16
C SER A 60 -12.01 -2.38 4.56
N ARG A 61 -12.83 -2.48 5.60
CA ARG A 61 -12.38 -2.38 7.00
C ARG A 61 -11.56 -3.56 7.47
N SER A 62 -11.89 -4.75 6.99
CA SER A 62 -11.18 -5.98 7.34
C SER A 62 -9.97 -6.25 6.44
N ASN A 63 -9.77 -5.46 5.40
CA ASN A 63 -8.70 -5.70 4.42
C ASN A 63 -7.38 -5.10 4.89
N VAL A 64 -6.47 -5.94 5.33
CA VAL A 64 -5.14 -5.58 5.84
C VAL A 64 -4.30 -4.80 4.82
N LEU A 65 -4.41 -5.11 3.52
CA LEU A 65 -3.69 -4.38 2.46
C LEU A 65 -4.17 -2.93 2.32
N ILE A 66 -5.40 -2.64 2.72
CA ILE A 66 -5.99 -1.31 2.63
C ILE A 66 -5.77 -0.53 3.93
N THR A 67 -5.92 -1.17 5.10
CA THR A 67 -6.05 -0.47 6.37
C THR A 67 -4.79 -0.43 7.20
N GLU A 68 -3.88 -1.39 7.05
CA GLU A 68 -2.76 -1.55 7.97
C GLU A 68 -1.53 -0.76 7.57
N LEU A 69 -1.24 0.29 8.34
CA LEU A 69 -0.04 1.12 8.15
C LEU A 69 1.26 0.31 8.29
N LEU A 70 1.28 -0.73 9.12
CA LEU A 70 2.44 -1.61 9.29
C LEU A 70 2.91 -2.19 7.95
N TYR A 71 1.98 -2.55 7.07
CA TYR A 71 2.25 -3.17 5.78
C TYR A 71 2.16 -2.20 4.59
N GLU A 72 1.97 -0.90 4.81
CA GLU A 72 1.67 0.09 3.77
C GLU A 72 2.62 0.00 2.56
N ASP A 73 3.93 0.08 2.80
CA ASP A 73 4.90 0.09 1.70
C ASP A 73 4.92 -1.22 0.93
N PHE A 74 4.72 -2.32 1.64
CA PHE A 74 4.61 -3.63 1.02
C PHE A 74 3.32 -3.76 0.20
N SER A 75 2.19 -3.46 0.81
CA SER A 75 0.89 -3.52 0.15
C SER A 75 0.88 -2.64 -1.10
N PHE A 76 1.40 -1.42 -0.98
CA PHE A 76 1.48 -0.51 -2.12
C PHE A 76 2.44 -1.01 -3.20
N ARG A 77 3.57 -1.61 -2.82
CA ARG A 77 4.50 -2.21 -3.78
C ARG A 77 3.87 -3.39 -4.52
N MET A 78 3.18 -4.31 -3.83
CA MET A 78 2.45 -5.40 -4.48
C MET A 78 1.41 -4.87 -5.48
N ILE A 79 0.64 -3.87 -5.09
CA ILE A 79 -0.37 -3.24 -5.95
C ILE A 79 0.29 -2.53 -7.13
N SER A 80 1.35 -1.75 -6.93
CA SER A 80 2.04 -1.05 -8.02
C SER A 80 2.72 -2.00 -9.00
N GLU A 81 3.34 -3.08 -8.54
CA GLU A 81 3.89 -4.14 -9.38
C GLU A 81 2.79 -4.82 -10.21
N THR A 82 1.62 -5.11 -9.59
CA THR A 82 0.47 -5.70 -10.29
C THR A 82 -0.13 -4.74 -11.32
N LEU A 83 -0.12 -3.44 -11.02
CA LEU A 83 -0.49 -2.38 -11.96
C LEU A 83 0.56 -2.15 -13.04
N THR A 84 1.74 -2.79 -12.95
CA THR A 84 2.90 -2.54 -13.82
C THR A 84 3.36 -1.08 -13.82
N LEU A 85 3.34 -0.45 -12.65
CA LEU A 85 3.85 0.89 -12.40
C LEU A 85 5.30 0.82 -11.90
N HIS A 86 6.14 1.71 -12.40
CA HIS A 86 7.50 1.94 -11.93
C HIS A 86 7.52 3.16 -10.98
N ASP A 87 8.58 3.32 -10.20
CA ASP A 87 8.71 4.45 -9.28
C ASP A 87 8.58 5.81 -10.00
N GLU A 88 9.04 5.90 -11.25
CA GLU A 88 8.92 7.09 -12.09
C GLU A 88 7.48 7.38 -12.59
N ASP A 89 6.56 6.47 -12.37
CA ASP A 89 5.15 6.58 -12.74
C ASP A 89 4.27 7.03 -11.58
N ILE A 90 4.82 7.12 -10.38
CA ILE A 90 4.10 7.37 -9.13
C ILE A 90 4.61 8.63 -8.47
N LEU A 91 3.68 9.49 -8.06
CA LEU A 91 3.99 10.74 -7.37
C LEU A 91 3.01 10.97 -6.23
N PHE A 92 3.54 11.18 -5.03
CA PHE A 92 2.78 11.61 -3.86
C PHE A 92 3.07 13.07 -3.56
N LEU A 93 2.04 13.87 -3.36
CA LEU A 93 2.11 15.31 -3.15
C LEU A 93 1.20 15.72 -2.00
N ASP A 94 1.51 16.85 -1.36
CA ASP A 94 0.61 17.47 -0.39
C ASP A 94 -0.58 18.13 -1.10
N TYR A 95 -0.33 18.67 -2.30
CA TYR A 95 -1.37 19.18 -3.21
C TYR A 95 -0.92 19.05 -4.68
N ILE A 96 -1.87 19.01 -5.60
CA ILE A 96 -1.63 18.87 -7.04
C ILE A 96 -1.86 20.24 -7.71
N ASP A 97 -0.80 20.75 -8.34
CA ASP A 97 -0.84 22.00 -9.09
C ASP A 97 -1.80 21.94 -10.29
N ASP A 98 -2.50 23.03 -10.57
CA ASP A 98 -3.39 23.12 -11.73
C ASP A 98 -2.67 22.89 -13.06
N ASP A 99 -1.39 23.24 -13.19
CA ASP A 99 -0.58 22.97 -14.39
C ASP A 99 -0.45 21.46 -14.67
N ILE A 100 -0.38 20.64 -13.62
CA ILE A 100 -0.37 19.17 -13.74
C ILE A 100 -1.73 18.68 -14.24
N VAL A 101 -2.80 19.25 -13.67
CA VAL A 101 -4.18 18.89 -14.05
C VAL A 101 -4.44 19.25 -15.51
N ASP A 102 -4.11 20.48 -15.91
CA ASP A 102 -4.27 20.97 -17.28
C ASP A 102 -3.48 20.11 -18.28
N TYR A 103 -2.23 19.75 -17.95
CA TYR A 103 -1.41 18.86 -18.78
C TYR A 103 -2.09 17.55 -19.11
N TYR A 104 -2.73 16.92 -18.11
CA TYR A 104 -3.41 15.65 -18.30
C TYR A 104 -4.83 15.81 -18.84
N MET A 105 -5.52 16.94 -18.60
CA MET A 105 -6.87 17.19 -19.15
C MET A 105 -6.85 17.52 -20.65
N GLU A 106 -5.79 18.12 -21.16
CA GLU A 106 -5.68 18.45 -22.58
C GLU A 106 -5.43 17.21 -23.46
N SER A 107 -4.58 16.32 -22.99
CA SER A 107 -4.21 15.14 -23.76
C SER A 107 -3.50 14.09 -22.91
N ILE A 108 -3.63 12.82 -23.29
CA ILE A 108 -2.91 11.74 -22.61
C ILE A 108 -2.04 10.94 -23.57
N CYS A 109 -0.98 10.34 -23.01
CA CYS A 109 -0.25 9.27 -23.68
C CYS A 109 -0.86 7.94 -23.28
N THR A 110 -1.28 7.13 -24.25
CA THR A 110 -1.87 5.81 -24.01
C THR A 110 -0.85 4.69 -23.84
N ASN A 111 0.46 4.98 -24.03
CA ASN A 111 1.55 4.01 -23.93
C ASN A 111 2.13 3.87 -22.52
N CYS A 112 1.71 4.67 -21.55
CA CYS A 112 2.18 4.60 -20.17
C CYS A 112 1.05 4.80 -19.17
N GLN A 113 1.28 4.38 -17.95
CA GLN A 113 0.41 4.60 -16.81
C GLN A 113 1.01 5.69 -15.92
N LYS A 114 0.20 6.41 -15.15
CA LYS A 114 0.64 7.42 -14.18
C LYS A 114 -0.33 7.49 -13.02
N VAL A 115 0.22 7.65 -11.82
CA VAL A 115 -0.54 7.80 -10.58
C VAL A 115 0.04 8.98 -9.81
N ILE A 116 -0.74 10.02 -9.64
CA ILE A 116 -0.40 11.21 -8.85
C ILE A 116 -1.49 11.35 -7.79
N LEU A 117 -1.11 11.30 -6.51
CA LEU A 117 -2.06 11.26 -5.39
C LEU A 117 -1.66 12.23 -4.28
N THR A 118 -2.69 12.75 -3.59
CA THR A 118 -2.51 13.29 -2.23
C THR A 118 -2.89 12.22 -1.22
N LEU A 119 -2.20 12.18 -0.07
CA LEU A 119 -2.51 11.29 1.04
C LEU A 119 -3.34 12.02 2.10
N GLY A 120 -4.31 11.33 2.70
CA GLY A 120 -4.97 11.77 3.92
C GLY A 120 -4.09 11.51 5.15
N GLU A 121 -4.44 12.14 6.28
CA GLU A 121 -3.86 11.79 7.59
C GLU A 121 -4.22 10.33 7.91
N GLU A 122 -3.23 9.55 8.38
CA GLU A 122 -3.38 8.13 8.74
C GLU A 122 -3.95 7.21 7.64
N GLU A 123 -3.85 7.63 6.39
CA GLU A 123 -4.33 6.87 5.24
C GLU A 123 -3.18 6.11 4.56
N THR A 124 -3.38 4.82 4.28
CA THR A 124 -2.41 4.05 3.49
C THR A 124 -2.42 4.46 2.01
N LYS A 125 -1.31 4.27 1.30
CA LYS A 125 -1.20 4.55 -0.14
C LYS A 125 -2.20 3.75 -0.97
N VAL A 126 -2.49 2.50 -0.56
CA VAL A 126 -3.49 1.64 -1.22
C VAL A 126 -4.90 2.20 -0.99
N SER A 127 -5.22 2.56 0.26
CA SER A 127 -6.48 3.19 0.60
C SER A 127 -6.69 4.47 -0.21
N SER A 128 -5.67 5.33 -0.27
CA SER A 128 -5.71 6.57 -1.04
C SER A 128 -5.97 6.32 -2.52
N LEU A 129 -5.24 5.39 -3.15
CA LEU A 129 -5.43 5.04 -4.56
C LEU A 129 -6.87 4.58 -4.85
N VAL A 130 -7.38 3.64 -4.06
CA VAL A 130 -8.73 3.09 -4.25
C VAL A 130 -9.81 4.16 -4.00
N ARG A 131 -9.66 4.96 -2.96
CA ARG A 131 -10.58 6.06 -2.63
C ARG A 131 -10.65 7.11 -3.74
N HIS A 132 -9.50 7.59 -4.21
CA HIS A 132 -9.44 8.59 -5.27
C HIS A 132 -10.02 8.07 -6.59
N MET A 133 -9.68 6.84 -6.96
CA MET A 133 -10.24 6.18 -8.15
C MET A 133 -11.77 6.12 -8.08
N ARG A 134 -12.30 5.64 -6.96
CA ARG A 134 -13.73 5.56 -6.74
C ARG A 134 -14.40 6.94 -6.77
N ASN A 135 -13.82 7.94 -6.12
CA ASN A 135 -14.37 9.28 -6.08
C ASN A 135 -14.47 9.88 -7.48
N ALA A 136 -13.38 9.78 -8.26
CA ALA A 136 -13.37 10.24 -9.64
C ALA A 136 -14.49 9.60 -10.48
N ILE A 137 -14.69 8.30 -10.33
CA ILE A 137 -15.73 7.54 -11.04
C ILE A 137 -17.12 7.96 -10.54
N ALA A 138 -17.34 8.03 -9.24
CA ALA A 138 -18.64 8.39 -8.66
C ALA A 138 -19.08 9.82 -9.02
N HIS A 139 -18.12 10.72 -9.21
CA HIS A 139 -18.40 12.10 -9.62
C HIS A 139 -18.36 12.31 -11.14
N GLY A 140 -18.09 11.27 -11.94
CA GLY A 140 -18.06 11.35 -13.39
C GLY A 140 -16.82 12.05 -13.96
N TYR A 141 -15.75 12.22 -13.14
CA TYR A 141 -14.48 12.81 -13.58
C TYR A 141 -13.51 11.76 -14.10
N PHE A 142 -13.98 10.93 -14.99
CA PHE A 142 -13.16 9.92 -15.66
C PHE A 142 -13.58 9.74 -17.11
N THR A 143 -12.67 9.22 -17.93
CA THR A 143 -12.97 8.79 -19.29
C THR A 143 -12.06 7.65 -19.71
N VAL A 144 -12.31 7.09 -20.87
CA VAL A 144 -11.50 6.01 -21.47
C VAL A 144 -10.99 6.47 -22.82
N VAL A 145 -9.68 6.42 -23.00
CA VAL A 145 -8.99 6.77 -24.24
C VAL A 145 -8.10 5.61 -24.67
N ASP A 146 -8.40 4.97 -25.80
CA ASP A 146 -7.69 3.79 -26.30
C ASP A 146 -7.46 2.73 -25.19
N ASP A 147 -8.51 2.30 -24.56
CA ASP A 147 -8.52 1.34 -23.46
C ASP A 147 -7.72 1.77 -22.20
N ARG A 148 -7.29 3.04 -22.10
CA ARG A 148 -6.76 3.62 -20.87
C ARG A 148 -7.83 4.37 -20.13
N ILE A 149 -8.01 4.04 -18.85
CA ILE A 149 -8.82 4.88 -17.97
C ILE A 149 -7.99 6.07 -17.50
N ILE A 150 -8.54 7.28 -17.61
CA ILE A 150 -8.01 8.48 -16.97
C ILE A 150 -9.07 9.02 -16.01
N ALA A 151 -8.67 9.29 -14.79
CA ALA A 151 -9.55 9.72 -13.71
C ALA A 151 -8.94 10.86 -12.90
N PHE A 152 -9.78 11.81 -12.49
CA PHE A 152 -9.40 12.96 -11.68
C PHE A 152 -10.30 13.01 -10.44
N ASP A 153 -9.71 13.00 -9.25
CA ASP A 153 -10.47 13.30 -8.04
C ASP A 153 -10.40 14.80 -7.76
N VAL A 154 -11.48 15.51 -8.04
CA VAL A 154 -11.58 16.97 -7.95
C VAL A 154 -12.62 17.33 -6.89
N LYS A 155 -12.24 18.14 -5.90
CA LYS A 155 -13.14 18.58 -4.84
C LYS A 155 -14.19 19.58 -5.34
N HIS A 156 -13.79 20.46 -6.24
CA HIS A 156 -14.65 21.45 -6.87
C HIS A 156 -14.23 21.66 -8.32
N TYR A 157 -15.19 21.59 -9.23
CA TYR A 157 -14.93 22.07 -10.59
C TYR A 157 -15.31 23.56 -10.61
N PRO A 158 -14.35 24.47 -10.60
CA PRO A 158 -14.68 25.88 -10.45
C PRO A 158 -15.30 26.41 -11.73
N LYS A 159 -16.57 26.74 -11.69
CA LYS A 159 -17.14 27.61 -12.72
C LYS A 159 -16.58 29.05 -12.66
N LYS A 160 -15.86 29.42 -11.59
CA LYS A 160 -15.41 30.79 -11.33
C LYS A 160 -14.10 30.94 -10.53
N GLU A 161 -13.53 29.92 -9.94
CA GLU A 161 -12.27 30.01 -9.17
C GLU A 161 -11.12 29.34 -9.93
N LYS A 162 -9.91 29.85 -9.69
CA LYS A 162 -8.70 29.53 -10.48
C LYS A 162 -8.05 28.20 -10.13
N SER A 163 -8.67 27.32 -9.33
CA SER A 163 -8.09 26.05 -8.91
C SER A 163 -9.08 24.90 -9.04
N TYR A 164 -8.59 23.76 -9.53
CA TYR A 164 -9.37 22.52 -9.62
C TYR A 164 -9.59 21.86 -8.26
N GLY A 165 -8.76 22.16 -7.26
CA GLY A 165 -8.75 21.43 -6.00
C GLY A 165 -8.57 19.93 -6.22
N CYS A 166 -7.74 19.56 -7.19
CA CYS A 166 -7.49 18.19 -7.58
C CYS A 166 -6.68 17.47 -6.51
N THR A 167 -7.10 16.27 -6.15
CA THR A 167 -6.44 15.43 -5.15
C THR A 167 -5.88 14.14 -5.74
N ALA A 168 -6.24 13.81 -6.99
CA ALA A 168 -5.63 12.72 -7.73
C ALA A 168 -5.73 12.90 -9.23
N VAL A 169 -4.66 12.46 -9.94
CA VAL A 169 -4.65 12.22 -11.39
C VAL A 169 -4.19 10.78 -11.59
N ILE A 170 -5.06 9.93 -12.13
CA ILE A 170 -4.82 8.50 -12.22
C ILE A 170 -5.06 8.06 -13.67
N LYS A 171 -4.05 7.45 -14.28
CA LYS A 171 -4.11 6.90 -15.63
C LYS A 171 -3.63 5.46 -15.61
N LEU A 172 -4.52 4.50 -15.83
CA LEU A 172 -4.26 3.07 -15.68
C LEU A 172 -4.80 2.24 -16.86
N ASP A 173 -4.24 1.05 -16.98
CA ASP A 173 -4.77 -0.02 -17.81
C ASP A 173 -5.90 -0.73 -17.05
N PRO A 174 -7.10 -0.89 -17.62
CA PRO A 174 -8.21 -1.57 -16.95
C PRO A 174 -7.90 -3.02 -16.58
N ILE A 175 -7.15 -3.75 -17.40
CA ILE A 175 -6.77 -5.15 -17.13
C ILE A 175 -5.88 -5.21 -15.88
N ASN A 176 -4.89 -4.34 -15.80
CA ASN A 176 -4.00 -4.28 -14.65
C ASN A 176 -4.75 -3.81 -13.39
N LEU A 177 -5.69 -2.86 -13.55
CA LEU A 177 -6.54 -2.40 -12.46
C LEU A 177 -7.40 -3.56 -11.91
N VAL A 178 -8.04 -4.36 -12.78
CA VAL A 178 -8.80 -5.55 -12.35
C VAL A 178 -7.92 -6.53 -11.58
N ARG A 179 -6.69 -6.78 -12.07
CA ARG A 179 -5.76 -7.68 -11.39
C ARG A 179 -5.39 -7.17 -9.99
N ALA A 180 -5.09 -5.88 -9.89
CA ALA A 180 -4.76 -5.26 -8.59
C ALA A 180 -5.95 -5.29 -7.62
N LEU A 181 -7.17 -5.02 -8.11
CA LEU A 181 -8.38 -5.07 -7.30
C LEU A 181 -8.75 -6.50 -6.87
N ARG A 182 -8.49 -7.51 -7.72
CA ARG A 182 -8.64 -8.92 -7.33
C ARG A 182 -7.67 -9.31 -6.23
N LEU A 183 -6.43 -8.83 -6.30
CA LEU A 183 -5.45 -9.07 -5.24
C LEU A 183 -5.93 -8.50 -3.89
N LEU A 184 -6.61 -7.36 -3.88
CA LEU A 184 -7.26 -6.84 -2.68
C LEU A 184 -8.42 -7.70 -2.19
N GLY A 185 -9.01 -8.51 -3.07
CA GLY A 185 -10.08 -9.46 -2.74
C GLY A 185 -9.59 -10.80 -2.18
N GLU A 186 -8.28 -11.05 -2.19
CA GLU A 186 -7.71 -12.22 -1.54
C GLU A 186 -7.70 -11.98 -0.03
N GLU A 187 -8.07 -13.00 0.74
CA GLU A 187 -8.01 -12.97 2.21
C GLU A 187 -6.55 -13.05 2.66
N LEU A 188 -5.86 -11.91 2.60
CA LEU A 188 -4.50 -11.78 3.12
C LEU A 188 -4.56 -11.36 4.58
N THR A 189 -4.12 -12.25 5.44
CA THR A 189 -3.97 -11.99 6.86
C THR A 189 -2.60 -11.37 7.16
N HIS A 190 -2.43 -10.84 8.37
CA HIS A 190 -1.13 -10.33 8.85
C HIS A 190 -0.05 -11.42 8.76
N GLU A 191 -0.41 -12.65 9.12
CA GLU A 191 0.48 -13.80 9.11
C GLU A 191 0.96 -14.10 7.68
N LYS A 192 0.05 -14.15 6.71
CA LYS A 192 0.39 -14.39 5.29
C LYS A 192 1.32 -13.31 4.74
N LEU A 193 1.07 -12.05 5.08
CA LEU A 193 1.94 -10.94 4.66
C LEU A 193 3.34 -11.05 5.27
N ALA A 194 3.43 -11.36 6.56
CA ALA A 194 4.71 -11.58 7.24
C ALA A 194 5.46 -12.78 6.64
N GLN A 195 4.78 -13.90 6.40
CA GLN A 195 5.35 -15.07 5.75
C GLN A 195 5.93 -14.74 4.37
N VAL A 196 5.22 -13.96 3.55
CA VAL A 196 5.73 -13.49 2.25
C VAL A 196 7.00 -12.66 2.42
N ALA A 197 7.07 -11.76 3.43
CA ALA A 197 8.23 -10.94 3.70
C ALA A 197 9.47 -11.81 4.02
N PHE A 198 9.32 -12.76 4.93
CA PHE A 198 10.41 -13.66 5.29
C PHE A 198 10.81 -14.59 4.15
N THR A 199 9.85 -15.11 3.40
CA THR A 199 10.14 -15.98 2.24
C THR A 199 10.96 -15.26 1.18
N ARG A 200 10.73 -13.96 0.94
CA ARG A 200 11.56 -13.13 0.05
C ARG A 200 13.02 -13.04 0.50
N CYS A 201 13.27 -13.13 1.81
CA CYS A 201 14.62 -13.19 2.38
C CYS A 201 15.19 -14.62 2.46
N GLY A 202 14.49 -15.62 1.91
CA GLY A 202 14.94 -17.01 1.87
C GLY A 202 14.72 -17.78 3.18
N TYR A 203 13.71 -17.38 3.98
CA TYR A 203 13.19 -18.19 5.07
C TYR A 203 12.17 -19.19 4.52
N GLU A 204 12.17 -20.39 5.06
CA GLU A 204 11.20 -21.45 4.80
C GLU A 204 10.19 -21.47 5.94
N ILE A 205 8.90 -21.38 5.62
CA ILE A 205 7.82 -21.52 6.61
C ILE A 205 7.64 -23.00 6.92
N LEU A 206 7.78 -23.38 8.18
CA LEU A 206 7.72 -24.77 8.63
C LEU A 206 6.32 -25.16 9.07
N LYS A 207 5.63 -24.26 9.80
CA LYS A 207 4.36 -24.54 10.46
C LYS A 207 3.63 -23.24 10.75
N THR A 208 2.33 -23.24 10.55
CA THR A 208 1.44 -22.12 10.88
C THR A 208 0.44 -22.53 11.95
N ASP A 209 -0.16 -21.60 12.64
CA ASP A 209 -1.17 -21.84 13.64
C ASP A 209 -2.44 -22.44 12.99
N GLU A 210 -2.77 -22.08 11.74
CA GLU A 210 -3.86 -22.68 10.95
C GLU A 210 -3.71 -24.20 10.80
N GLU A 211 -2.47 -24.69 10.74
CA GLU A 211 -2.13 -26.11 10.58
C GLU A 211 -2.03 -26.85 11.92
N SER A 212 -1.84 -26.13 13.02
CA SER A 212 -1.63 -26.68 14.34
C SER A 212 -2.14 -25.75 15.43
N GLN A 213 -3.30 -26.08 15.98
CA GLN A 213 -3.96 -25.36 17.09
C GLN A 213 -3.15 -25.32 18.39
N ASP A 214 -1.97 -25.95 18.44
CA ASP A 214 -1.13 -26.09 19.63
C ASP A 214 0.08 -25.13 19.63
N LEU A 215 0.24 -24.24 18.63
CA LEU A 215 1.32 -23.27 18.63
C LEU A 215 0.93 -22.06 19.52
N PRO A 216 1.81 -21.66 20.46
CA PRO A 216 1.58 -20.46 21.27
C PRO A 216 1.89 -19.14 20.53
N PHE A 217 2.35 -19.20 19.28
CA PHE A 217 2.73 -18.09 18.40
C PHE A 217 2.23 -18.36 16.97
N ASP A 218 2.22 -17.35 16.09
CA ASP A 218 1.54 -17.41 14.80
C ASP A 218 2.17 -18.41 13.82
N PHE A 219 3.51 -18.49 13.73
CA PHE A 219 4.16 -19.47 12.87
C PHE A 219 5.63 -19.74 13.21
N LEU A 220 6.12 -20.89 12.71
CA LEU A 220 7.53 -21.26 12.69
C LEU A 220 8.14 -21.07 11.31
N MET A 221 9.35 -20.56 11.28
CA MET A 221 10.16 -20.49 10.06
C MET A 221 11.60 -20.92 10.30
N GLN A 222 12.29 -21.31 9.24
CA GLN A 222 13.72 -21.66 9.34
C GLN A 222 14.57 -20.98 8.28
N LYS A 223 15.84 -20.76 8.62
CA LYS A 223 16.87 -20.34 7.68
C LYS A 223 18.23 -20.86 8.14
N LYS A 224 18.97 -21.52 7.24
CA LYS A 224 20.33 -22.04 7.50
C LYS A 224 20.39 -22.92 8.76
N GLY A 225 19.39 -23.79 8.94
CA GLY A 225 19.30 -24.74 10.06
C GLY A 225 18.91 -24.11 11.41
N ARG A 226 18.51 -22.84 11.44
CA ARG A 226 18.02 -22.18 12.63
C ARG A 226 16.52 -21.98 12.51
N VAL A 227 15.80 -22.29 13.58
CA VAL A 227 14.34 -22.12 13.70
C VAL A 227 14.02 -20.84 14.43
N TYR A 228 12.96 -20.18 13.99
CA TYR A 228 12.43 -18.92 14.54
C TYR A 228 10.96 -19.09 14.84
N ALA A 229 10.55 -18.68 16.02
CA ALA A 229 9.16 -18.55 16.43
C ALA A 229 8.71 -17.11 16.21
N VAL A 230 7.66 -16.90 15.44
CA VAL A 230 7.19 -15.57 15.05
C VAL A 230 5.81 -15.31 15.64
N GLU A 231 5.69 -14.22 16.35
CA GLU A 231 4.45 -13.68 16.88
C GLU A 231 4.18 -12.31 16.29
N ILE A 232 2.92 -12.02 15.93
CA ILE A 232 2.48 -10.76 15.37
C ILE A 232 1.47 -10.13 16.30
N LYS A 233 1.78 -8.95 16.81
CA LYS A 233 0.87 -8.21 17.67
C LYS A 233 0.40 -6.93 16.98
N LYS A 234 -0.93 -6.84 16.83
CA LYS A 234 -1.61 -5.60 16.55
C LYS A 234 -2.04 -4.99 17.87
N ILE A 235 -1.56 -3.79 18.15
CA ILE A 235 -2.02 -3.03 19.30
C ILE A 235 -2.83 -1.85 18.76
N ASP A 236 -4.15 -1.94 18.87
CA ASP A 236 -5.08 -0.86 18.55
C ASP A 236 -5.13 0.11 19.75
N PHE A 237 -4.06 0.88 19.99
CA PHE A 237 -4.05 1.89 21.02
C PHE A 237 -3.77 3.28 20.46
N GLU A 238 -4.56 4.22 20.92
CA GLU A 238 -4.12 5.60 21.05
C GLU A 238 -3.21 5.68 22.30
N GLY A 239 -1.89 5.45 22.16
CA GLY A 239 -0.96 5.59 23.27
C GLY A 239 0.18 4.58 23.31
N VAL A 240 0.87 4.56 24.45
CA VAL A 240 1.99 3.65 24.75
C VAL A 240 1.44 2.36 25.37
N ALA A 241 1.98 1.21 24.96
CA ALA A 241 1.61 -0.08 25.52
C ALA A 241 1.85 -0.13 27.03
N GLU A 242 0.82 -0.49 27.79
CA GLU A 242 0.93 -0.66 29.24
C GLU A 242 1.72 -1.92 29.61
N PRO A 243 2.29 -2.01 30.85
CA PRO A 243 3.06 -3.19 31.29
C PRO A 243 2.32 -4.53 31.12
N GLN A 244 0.99 -4.54 31.30
CA GLN A 244 0.16 -5.74 31.13
C GLN A 244 0.25 -6.34 29.72
N HIS A 245 0.34 -5.48 28.70
CA HIS A 245 0.46 -5.93 27.32
C HIS A 245 1.82 -6.58 27.04
N LEU A 246 2.86 -6.15 27.77
CA LEU A 246 4.17 -6.79 27.69
C LEU A 246 4.12 -8.20 28.27
N ASP A 247 3.42 -8.39 29.40
CA ASP A 247 3.24 -9.71 30.03
C ASP A 247 2.47 -10.65 29.07
N ASP A 248 1.45 -10.16 28.40
CA ASP A 248 0.71 -10.92 27.37
C ASP A 248 1.60 -11.32 26.18
N ILE A 249 2.47 -10.41 25.72
CA ILE A 249 3.43 -10.71 24.65
C ILE A 249 4.43 -11.78 25.11
N LEU A 250 4.96 -11.65 26.31
CA LEU A 250 5.93 -12.60 26.87
C LEU A 250 5.30 -13.98 27.10
N ALA A 251 4.01 -14.04 27.45
CA ALA A 251 3.29 -15.28 27.63
C ALA A 251 3.17 -16.12 26.33
N ASN A 252 3.19 -15.48 25.16
CA ASN A 252 3.17 -16.16 23.86
C ASN A 252 4.55 -16.75 23.49
N PHE A 253 5.59 -16.44 24.25
CA PHE A 253 6.91 -17.06 24.12
C PHE A 253 7.29 -17.81 25.39
N PRO A 254 6.74 -19.01 25.65
CA PRO A 254 7.08 -19.80 26.85
C PRO A 254 8.59 -19.96 27.03
N ALA A 255 9.02 -20.13 28.25
CA ALA A 255 10.44 -20.22 28.61
C ALA A 255 11.14 -21.47 28.02
N ASP A 256 10.37 -22.51 27.68
CA ASP A 256 10.83 -23.76 27.07
C ASP A 256 10.87 -23.74 25.54
N VAL A 257 10.60 -22.58 24.91
CA VAL A 257 10.77 -22.40 23.45
C VAL A 257 12.26 -22.20 23.15
N ASP A 258 12.87 -23.19 22.51
CA ASP A 258 14.30 -23.18 22.13
C ASP A 258 14.56 -22.36 20.87
N GLU A 259 13.51 -21.99 20.12
CA GLU A 259 13.58 -21.24 18.89
C GLU A 259 13.96 -19.78 19.14
N THR A 260 14.55 -19.15 18.12
CA THR A 260 14.81 -17.72 18.14
C THR A 260 13.48 -16.95 18.05
N LYS A 261 13.17 -16.16 19.06
CA LYS A 261 11.89 -15.45 19.21
C LYS A 261 11.87 -14.17 18.39
N VAL A 262 10.85 -13.97 17.59
CA VAL A 262 10.66 -12.78 16.74
C VAL A 262 9.27 -12.20 16.96
N LEU A 263 9.20 -10.93 17.35
CA LEU A 263 7.97 -10.18 17.50
C LEU A 263 7.84 -9.15 16.38
N LEU A 264 6.78 -9.25 15.59
CA LEU A 264 6.38 -8.21 14.64
C LEU A 264 5.35 -7.28 15.30
N MET A 265 5.73 -6.01 15.45
CA MET A 265 4.87 -5.04 16.11
C MET A 265 5.33 -3.61 15.79
N ASP A 266 4.42 -2.64 15.79
CA ASP A 266 4.81 -1.24 15.68
C ASP A 266 5.65 -0.83 16.91
N SER A 267 6.92 -0.49 16.68
CA SER A 267 7.84 -0.11 17.73
C SER A 267 7.51 1.25 18.38
N ALA A 268 6.66 2.07 17.74
CA ALA A 268 6.26 3.39 18.26
C ALA A 268 5.36 3.26 19.51
N VAL A 269 4.59 2.17 19.62
CA VAL A 269 3.71 1.94 20.77
C VAL A 269 4.43 1.37 21.98
N LEU A 270 5.71 1.01 21.87
CA LEU A 270 6.52 0.48 22.97
C LEU A 270 7.40 1.57 23.59
N ASP A 271 7.32 1.72 24.89
CA ASP A 271 8.22 2.58 25.65
C ASP A 271 9.65 1.98 25.74
N ARG A 272 10.58 2.77 26.29
CA ARG A 272 11.98 2.34 26.46
C ARG A 272 12.13 1.13 27.37
N ARG A 273 11.25 0.98 28.40
CA ARG A 273 11.29 -0.12 29.35
C ARG A 273 10.82 -1.42 28.71
N ALA A 274 9.72 -1.36 27.96
CA ALA A 274 9.21 -2.49 27.20
C ALA A 274 10.24 -3.00 26.18
N LYS A 275 10.89 -2.10 25.43
CA LYS A 275 11.97 -2.47 24.50
C LYS A 275 13.18 -3.11 25.20
N ALA A 276 13.53 -2.65 26.41
CA ALA A 276 14.59 -3.26 27.21
C ALA A 276 14.21 -4.67 27.68
N ALA A 277 12.99 -4.86 28.18
CA ALA A 277 12.50 -6.18 28.59
C ALA A 277 12.47 -7.20 27.45
N LEU A 278 12.02 -6.81 26.24
CA LEU A 278 12.10 -7.70 25.07
C LEU A 278 13.53 -8.16 24.78
N ARG A 279 14.52 -7.27 24.92
CA ARG A 279 15.94 -7.63 24.76
C ARG A 279 16.44 -8.58 25.85
N GLU A 280 16.06 -8.37 27.10
CA GLU A 280 16.37 -9.25 28.23
C GLU A 280 15.84 -10.68 28.01
N HIS A 281 14.67 -10.79 27.38
CA HIS A 281 14.04 -12.05 27.00
C HIS A 281 14.52 -12.59 25.64
N HIS A 282 15.54 -11.97 25.02
CA HIS A 282 16.10 -12.36 23.71
C HIS A 282 15.07 -12.39 22.59
N ILE A 283 14.07 -11.49 22.64
CA ILE A 283 13.05 -11.35 21.58
C ILE A 283 13.51 -10.29 20.59
N PHE A 284 13.57 -10.66 19.32
CA PHE A 284 13.86 -9.75 18.21
C PHE A 284 12.61 -8.97 17.83
N LEU A 285 12.59 -7.68 18.13
CA LEU A 285 11.51 -6.79 17.71
C LEU A 285 11.77 -6.33 16.27
N LEU A 286 10.82 -6.60 15.40
CA LEU A 286 10.78 -6.09 14.04
C LEU A 286 9.59 -5.15 13.89
N ASP A 287 9.86 -3.93 13.46
CA ASP A 287 8.85 -2.91 13.21
C ASP A 287 8.59 -2.71 11.71
N ARG A 288 7.81 -1.69 11.38
CA ARG A 288 7.46 -1.32 10.02
C ARG A 288 8.68 -1.14 9.09
N ASP A 289 9.73 -0.47 9.57
CA ASP A 289 10.93 -0.22 8.76
C ASP A 289 11.73 -1.51 8.54
N ASN A 290 11.76 -2.38 9.54
CA ASN A 290 12.36 -3.70 9.41
C ASN A 290 11.58 -4.58 8.43
N LEU A 291 10.25 -4.56 8.49
CA LEU A 291 9.41 -5.30 7.54
C LEU A 291 9.62 -4.78 6.11
N ARG A 292 9.71 -3.46 5.91
CA ARG A 292 10.05 -2.85 4.61
C ARG A 292 11.38 -3.39 4.06
N SER A 293 12.40 -3.50 4.92
CA SER A 293 13.70 -4.06 4.55
C SER A 293 13.58 -5.51 4.11
N LEU A 294 12.90 -6.36 4.89
CA LEU A 294 12.62 -7.76 4.52
C LEU A 294 11.89 -7.87 3.18
N MET A 295 10.90 -7.01 2.94
CA MET A 295 10.14 -6.98 1.69
C MET A 295 10.98 -6.61 0.48
N SER A 296 12.02 -5.78 0.66
CA SER A 296 12.99 -5.46 -0.39
C SER A 296 14.05 -6.53 -0.60
N GLY A 297 14.02 -7.61 0.21
CA GLY A 297 14.99 -8.69 0.18
C GLY A 297 16.24 -8.43 1.05
N ASP A 298 16.26 -7.32 1.83
CA ASP A 298 17.31 -7.05 2.81
C ASP A 298 16.98 -7.77 4.13
N ASP A 299 17.74 -8.81 4.44
CA ASP A 299 17.56 -9.64 5.63
C ASP A 299 18.00 -8.92 6.91
N ILE A 300 17.20 -7.98 7.34
CA ILE A 300 17.44 -7.20 8.55
C ILE A 300 17.49 -8.08 9.81
N LEU A 301 16.72 -9.17 9.88
CA LEU A 301 16.73 -10.07 11.04
C LEU A 301 18.09 -10.73 11.22
N GLU A 302 18.68 -11.27 10.15
CA GLU A 302 20.05 -11.83 10.19
C GLU A 302 21.10 -10.75 10.49
N ARG A 303 20.90 -9.52 10.06
CA ARG A 303 21.80 -8.39 10.34
C ARG A 303 21.75 -8.01 11.81
N ILE A 304 20.56 -7.82 12.40
CA ILE A 304 20.39 -7.52 13.83
C ILE A 304 20.99 -8.63 14.68
N ARG A 305 20.70 -9.89 14.36
CA ARG A 305 21.21 -11.05 15.06
C ARG A 305 22.76 -11.11 15.09
N LYS A 306 23.41 -10.81 13.96
CA LYS A 306 24.88 -10.79 13.89
C LYS A 306 25.47 -9.71 14.80
N HIS A 307 24.84 -8.57 14.92
CA HIS A 307 25.28 -7.49 15.83
C HIS A 307 25.12 -7.89 17.30
N MET A 308 23.99 -8.52 17.65
CA MET A 308 23.76 -8.97 19.04
C MET A 308 24.70 -10.11 19.49
N ASN A 309 25.22 -10.92 18.57
CA ASN A 309 26.19 -11.99 18.91
C ASN A 309 27.66 -11.51 18.85
N ALA A 310 27.92 -10.27 18.46
CA ALA A 310 29.27 -9.68 18.40
C ALA A 310 29.59 -8.82 19.64
N GLU A 311 28.60 -8.54 20.47
CA GLU A 311 28.72 -7.92 21.80
C GLU A 311 28.78 -9.00 22.88
#